data_ad7f0eb0ec918590278f58c7915af474
#
_entry.id   ad7f0eb0ec918590278f58c7915af474
#
_cell.length_a   1.000
_cell.length_b   1.000
_cell.length_c   1.000
_cell.angle_alpha   90.00
_cell.angle_beta   90.00
_cell.angle_gamma   90.00
#
_symmetry.space_group_name_H-M   'P 1'
#
loop_
_entity.id
_entity.type
_entity.pdbx_description
1 polymer ?
#
loop_
_entity_poly.entity_id
_entity_poly.type
_entity_poly.pdbx_seq_one_letter_code
_entity_poly.pdbx_strand_id
1 'polypeptide(L)'
;SYYHRAYEYDQGHLEGMLGLGRQLLRHEDLEASFKIYQNIQLQHLDRLYGEQAREVFFNAGVIKQRLGDRMRALDYFEKALDYDPEHKESINALLENYEATKEWDRYIDLTRQLLAVEQDPKIRFAKLSQIGDIYAEQIQDPGMAVQSYLEALSLEEQSVIILRKLLNLYTNTRQWVEAVDMLNRLIDLEPDDGKKSRFAYTIGVIYRDEVHDWQASVDAFDKALDADCHQLKAFEAIDRILTERKQWKELERAYRRMLKRVAEFKEEEKMGSLYMMLWQNLGEIYRSRLGHMQSAIQAYEMAASLSP
;
A
#
# COMPACT_ATOMS: atom_id res chain seq x y z
N SER A 1 -1.50 -19.10 51.04
CA SER A 1 -2.16 -19.93 50.00
C SER A 1 -1.71 -21.37 50.10
N TYR A 2 -2.41 -22.28 49.43
CA TYR A 2 -2.06 -23.71 49.37
C TYR A 2 -0.65 -23.91 48.78
N TYR A 3 -0.33 -23.25 47.67
CA TYR A 3 0.98 -23.38 47.00
C TYR A 3 2.13 -22.79 47.86
N HIS A 4 1.90 -21.76 48.65
CA HIS A 4 2.91 -21.23 49.55
C HIS A 4 3.26 -22.22 50.64
N ARG A 5 2.27 -22.89 51.23
CA ARG A 5 2.50 -23.97 52.20
C ARG A 5 3.17 -25.21 51.60
N ALA A 6 2.80 -25.57 50.36
CA ALA A 6 3.44 -26.67 49.64
C ALA A 6 4.94 -26.37 49.39
N TYR A 7 5.26 -25.14 49.00
CA TYR A 7 6.65 -24.69 48.78
C TYR A 7 7.44 -24.61 50.13
N GLU A 8 6.83 -24.20 51.20
CA GLU A 8 7.45 -24.21 52.53
C GLU A 8 7.77 -25.62 53.02
N TYR A 9 6.91 -26.59 52.67
CA TYR A 9 7.10 -27.99 53.07
C TYR A 9 8.17 -28.70 52.21
N ASP A 10 8.15 -28.46 50.91
CA ASP A 10 9.13 -28.99 49.94
C ASP A 10 9.47 -27.93 48.87
N GLN A 11 10.61 -27.24 49.03
CA GLN A 11 11.07 -26.22 48.13
C GLN A 11 11.51 -26.77 46.74
N GLY A 12 11.66 -28.08 46.60
CA GLY A 12 11.98 -28.74 45.37
C GLY A 12 10.77 -29.32 44.62
N HIS A 13 9.56 -29.15 45.14
CA HIS A 13 8.35 -29.70 44.49
C HIS A 13 7.91 -28.86 43.31
N LEU A 14 8.16 -29.32 42.08
CA LEU A 14 7.94 -28.60 40.82
C LEU A 14 6.53 -28.00 40.70
N GLU A 15 5.47 -28.78 40.91
CA GLU A 15 4.08 -28.32 40.81
C GLU A 15 3.76 -27.22 41.85
N GLY A 16 4.34 -27.32 43.06
CA GLY A 16 4.21 -26.32 44.12
C GLY A 16 4.86 -24.99 43.69
N MET A 17 6.05 -25.08 43.09
CA MET A 17 6.77 -23.91 42.52
C MET A 17 6.02 -23.26 41.37
N LEU A 18 5.52 -24.04 40.39
CA LEU A 18 4.72 -23.55 39.28
C LEU A 18 3.46 -22.83 39.78
N GLY A 19 2.73 -23.44 40.71
CA GLY A 19 1.54 -22.85 41.28
C GLY A 19 1.82 -21.56 42.08
N LEU A 20 2.93 -21.52 42.84
CA LEU A 20 3.35 -20.31 43.57
C LEU A 20 3.79 -19.19 42.59
N GLY A 21 4.57 -19.52 41.56
CA GLY A 21 4.98 -18.57 40.53
C GLY A 21 3.79 -17.91 39.85
N ARG A 22 2.79 -18.71 39.41
CA ARG A 22 1.54 -18.19 38.82
C ARG A 22 0.78 -17.28 39.78
N GLN A 23 0.69 -17.65 41.05
CA GLN A 23 -0.03 -16.85 42.07
C GLN A 23 0.67 -15.53 42.32
N LEU A 24 1.99 -15.51 42.48
CA LEU A 24 2.76 -14.29 42.67
C LEU A 24 2.64 -13.35 41.46
N LEU A 25 2.67 -13.90 40.23
CA LEU A 25 2.47 -13.14 39.01
C LEU A 25 1.08 -12.48 38.96
N ARG A 26 0.02 -13.19 39.38
CA ARG A 26 -1.34 -12.66 39.46
C ARG A 26 -1.48 -11.55 40.51
N HIS A 27 -0.72 -11.62 41.60
CA HIS A 27 -0.70 -10.59 42.65
C HIS A 27 0.33 -9.48 42.34
N GLU A 28 0.90 -9.46 41.17
CA GLU A 28 1.88 -8.46 40.71
C GLU A 28 3.18 -8.38 41.54
N ASP A 29 3.46 -9.41 42.35
CA ASP A 29 4.77 -9.56 42.98
C ASP A 29 5.78 -10.15 41.96
N LEU A 30 6.21 -9.27 41.02
CA LEU A 30 6.99 -9.64 39.87
C LEU A 30 8.37 -10.18 40.27
N GLU A 31 9.03 -9.59 41.27
CA GLU A 31 10.37 -10.01 41.64
C GLU A 31 10.35 -11.38 42.35
N ALA A 32 9.39 -11.62 43.27
CA ALA A 32 9.24 -12.90 43.92
C ALA A 32 8.84 -13.98 42.90
N SER A 33 7.92 -13.68 41.99
CA SER A 33 7.51 -14.59 40.92
C SER A 33 8.70 -14.96 40.03
N PHE A 34 9.51 -13.97 39.62
CA PHE A 34 10.68 -14.23 38.79
C PHE A 34 11.69 -15.16 39.48
N LYS A 35 11.95 -14.95 40.78
CA LYS A 35 12.84 -15.83 41.54
C LYS A 35 12.36 -17.30 41.55
N ILE A 36 11.06 -17.51 41.67
CA ILE A 36 10.48 -18.87 41.62
C ILE A 36 10.71 -19.48 40.24
N TYR A 37 10.38 -18.78 39.14
CA TYR A 37 10.61 -19.31 37.80
C TYR A 37 12.10 -19.53 37.50
N GLN A 38 12.99 -18.67 38.00
CA GLN A 38 14.43 -18.84 37.90
C GLN A 38 14.92 -20.09 38.66
N ASN A 39 14.39 -20.33 39.88
CA ASN A 39 14.71 -21.53 40.64
C ASN A 39 14.24 -22.79 39.94
N ILE A 40 13.05 -22.77 39.29
CA ILE A 40 12.57 -23.88 38.48
C ILE A 40 13.55 -24.18 37.34
N GLN A 41 14.00 -23.14 36.63
CA GLN A 41 15.00 -23.31 35.56
C GLN A 41 16.32 -23.89 36.07
N LEU A 42 16.79 -23.50 37.23
CA LEU A 42 18.06 -23.97 37.80
C LEU A 42 17.97 -25.43 38.33
N GLN A 43 16.85 -25.80 38.89
CA GLN A 43 16.72 -27.10 39.61
C GLN A 43 16.02 -28.17 38.81
N HIS A 44 15.22 -27.80 37.82
CA HIS A 44 14.29 -28.73 37.14
C HIS A 44 14.34 -28.62 35.61
N LEU A 45 15.32 -27.93 35.02
CA LEU A 45 15.39 -27.74 33.57
C LEU A 45 15.35 -29.06 32.80
N ASP A 46 16.03 -30.09 33.33
CA ASP A 46 16.09 -31.47 32.80
C ASP A 46 14.75 -32.23 32.89
N ARG A 47 13.84 -31.76 33.69
CA ARG A 47 12.49 -32.32 33.91
C ARG A 47 11.37 -31.52 33.31
N LEU A 48 11.68 -30.36 32.73
CA LEU A 48 10.71 -29.51 32.06
C LEU A 48 10.54 -29.94 30.60
N TYR A 49 9.33 -30.33 30.23
CA TYR A 49 9.02 -30.70 28.85
C TYR A 49 7.72 -30.07 28.39
N GLY A 50 7.64 -29.79 27.09
CA GLY A 50 6.43 -29.30 26.44
C GLY A 50 5.81 -28.12 27.14
N GLU A 51 4.55 -28.23 27.54
CA GLU A 51 3.75 -27.16 28.11
C GLU A 51 4.33 -26.53 29.39
N GLN A 52 4.92 -27.31 30.26
CA GLN A 52 5.51 -26.79 31.51
C GLN A 52 6.76 -25.96 31.24
N ALA A 53 7.62 -26.41 30.33
CA ALA A 53 8.81 -25.67 29.94
C ALA A 53 8.41 -24.35 29.25
N ARG A 54 7.51 -24.42 28.29
CA ARG A 54 6.95 -23.24 27.62
C ARG A 54 6.40 -22.22 28.65
N GLU A 55 5.58 -22.69 29.60
CA GLU A 55 4.99 -21.82 30.62
C GLU A 55 6.04 -21.11 31.47
N VAL A 56 7.07 -21.83 31.91
CA VAL A 56 8.14 -21.27 32.75
C VAL A 56 8.87 -20.15 31.99
N PHE A 57 9.22 -20.38 30.75
CA PHE A 57 9.93 -19.39 29.93
C PHE A 57 9.00 -18.24 29.55
N PHE A 58 7.77 -18.51 29.14
CA PHE A 58 6.80 -17.47 28.80
C PHE A 58 6.53 -16.53 29.97
N ASN A 59 6.24 -17.07 31.17
CA ASN A 59 5.97 -16.24 32.36
C ASN A 59 7.20 -15.45 32.80
N ALA A 60 8.41 -16.02 32.70
CA ALA A 60 9.65 -15.28 32.95
C ALA A 60 9.82 -14.11 31.97
N GLY A 61 9.48 -14.31 30.71
CA GLY A 61 9.44 -13.26 29.68
C GLY A 61 8.45 -12.14 30.02
N VAL A 62 7.21 -12.50 30.35
CA VAL A 62 6.17 -11.55 30.76
C VAL A 62 6.62 -10.71 31.96
N ILE A 63 7.24 -11.34 32.95
CA ILE A 63 7.76 -10.61 34.13
C ILE A 63 8.86 -9.63 33.71
N LYS A 64 9.81 -10.06 32.89
CA LYS A 64 10.90 -9.19 32.42
C LYS A 64 10.39 -8.03 31.58
N GLN A 65 9.40 -8.27 30.73
CA GLN A 65 8.74 -7.22 29.96
C GLN A 65 8.06 -6.18 30.88
N ARG A 66 7.32 -6.62 31.91
CA ARG A 66 6.69 -5.73 32.90
C ARG A 66 7.69 -4.96 33.76
N LEU A 67 8.86 -5.52 34.02
CA LEU A 67 9.97 -4.85 34.71
C LEU A 67 10.78 -3.92 33.78
N GLY A 68 10.42 -3.80 32.51
CA GLY A 68 11.09 -2.95 31.54
C GLY A 68 12.37 -3.55 30.93
N ASP A 69 12.74 -4.77 31.29
CA ASP A 69 13.93 -5.47 30.78
C ASP A 69 13.56 -6.22 29.48
N ARG A 70 13.34 -5.46 28.41
CA ARG A 70 12.88 -6.00 27.13
C ARG A 70 13.85 -6.98 26.49
N MET A 71 15.14 -6.74 26.59
CA MET A 71 16.15 -7.63 26.00
C MET A 71 16.08 -9.04 26.58
N ARG A 72 15.99 -9.13 27.91
CA ARG A 72 15.84 -10.45 28.56
C ARG A 72 14.45 -11.05 28.32
N ALA A 73 13.42 -10.21 28.16
CA ALA A 73 12.10 -10.72 27.81
C ALA A 73 12.09 -11.43 26.47
N LEU A 74 12.78 -10.88 25.45
CA LEU A 74 12.97 -11.52 24.13
C LEU A 74 13.58 -12.91 24.27
N ASP A 75 14.73 -13.02 24.96
CA ASP A 75 15.40 -14.32 25.17
C ASP A 75 14.48 -15.38 25.81
N TYR A 76 13.62 -14.94 26.72
CA TYR A 76 12.66 -15.85 27.37
C TYR A 76 11.50 -16.25 26.45
N PHE A 77 10.97 -15.35 25.65
CA PHE A 77 9.91 -15.68 24.71
C PHE A 77 10.43 -16.56 23.57
N GLU A 78 11.65 -16.33 23.07
CA GLU A 78 12.31 -17.22 22.09
C GLU A 78 12.47 -18.64 22.67
N LYS A 79 12.94 -18.77 23.90
CA LYS A 79 13.03 -20.07 24.58
C LYS A 79 11.67 -20.74 24.78
N ALA A 80 10.62 -19.98 25.02
CA ALA A 80 9.28 -20.54 25.11
C ALA A 80 8.85 -21.16 23.75
N LEU A 81 9.22 -20.56 22.62
CA LEU A 81 8.97 -21.08 21.28
C LEU A 81 9.82 -22.31 20.92
N ASP A 82 11.00 -22.48 21.53
CA ASP A 82 11.79 -23.72 21.37
C ASP A 82 11.01 -24.95 21.86
N TYR A 83 10.11 -24.79 22.84
CA TYR A 83 9.28 -25.86 23.39
C TYR A 83 7.89 -25.95 22.75
N ASP A 84 7.37 -24.85 22.24
CA ASP A 84 6.08 -24.78 21.55
C ASP A 84 6.11 -23.71 20.47
N PRO A 85 6.54 -24.06 19.23
CA PRO A 85 6.69 -23.11 18.12
C PRO A 85 5.38 -22.41 17.69
N GLU A 86 4.23 -23.00 18.05
CA GLU A 86 2.91 -22.45 17.70
C GLU A 86 2.26 -21.64 18.83
N HIS A 87 2.98 -21.39 19.93
CA HIS A 87 2.44 -20.64 21.07
C HIS A 87 2.17 -19.18 20.73
N LYS A 88 0.91 -18.87 20.46
CA LYS A 88 0.45 -17.56 19.95
C LYS A 88 0.83 -16.40 20.87
N GLU A 89 0.74 -16.59 22.20
CA GLU A 89 1.05 -15.57 23.18
C GLU A 89 2.55 -15.20 23.16
N SER A 90 3.44 -16.20 23.04
CA SER A 90 4.89 -15.94 22.91
C SER A 90 5.21 -15.22 21.59
N ILE A 91 4.59 -15.64 20.49
CA ILE A 91 4.76 -15.02 19.18
C ILE A 91 4.31 -13.55 19.22
N ASN A 92 3.12 -13.28 19.77
CA ASN A 92 2.63 -11.90 19.86
C ASN A 92 3.54 -11.04 20.76
N ALA A 93 3.99 -11.59 21.89
CA ALA A 93 4.91 -10.90 22.77
C ALA A 93 6.26 -10.59 22.12
N LEU A 94 6.79 -11.52 21.30
CA LEU A 94 8.00 -11.28 20.51
C LEU A 94 7.79 -10.19 19.47
N LEU A 95 6.69 -10.24 18.71
CA LEU A 95 6.40 -9.23 17.70
C LEU A 95 6.26 -7.84 18.32
N GLU A 96 5.56 -7.70 19.45
CA GLU A 96 5.46 -6.43 20.18
C GLU A 96 6.84 -5.92 20.65
N ASN A 97 7.69 -6.81 21.13
CA ASN A 97 9.03 -6.43 21.59
C ASN A 97 9.95 -6.06 20.40
N TYR A 98 9.95 -6.83 19.30
CA TYR A 98 10.74 -6.51 18.10
C TYR A 98 10.31 -5.18 17.49
N GLU A 99 9.01 -4.89 17.46
CA GLU A 99 8.50 -3.59 17.03
C GLU A 99 9.01 -2.46 17.94
N ALA A 100 8.94 -2.65 19.26
CA ALA A 100 9.38 -1.66 20.24
C ALA A 100 10.90 -1.44 20.24
N THR A 101 11.70 -2.47 19.95
CA THR A 101 13.17 -2.41 19.82
C THR A 101 13.63 -2.07 18.41
N LYS A 102 12.70 -2.01 17.45
CA LYS A 102 12.96 -1.80 16.02
C LYS A 102 13.85 -2.88 15.39
N GLU A 103 13.72 -4.10 15.88
CA GLU A 103 14.41 -5.27 15.33
C GLU A 103 13.60 -5.83 14.14
N TRP A 104 13.52 -5.03 13.05
CA TRP A 104 12.63 -5.27 11.94
C TRP A 104 12.91 -6.58 11.19
N ASP A 105 14.17 -6.98 11.07
CA ASP A 105 14.54 -8.25 10.41
C ASP A 105 13.93 -9.45 11.15
N ARG A 106 14.08 -9.48 12.48
CA ARG A 106 13.50 -10.53 13.32
C ARG A 106 11.97 -10.50 13.31
N TYR A 107 11.39 -9.30 13.32
CA TYR A 107 9.94 -9.14 13.19
C TYR A 107 9.42 -9.77 11.89
N ILE A 108 10.09 -9.48 10.77
CA ILE A 108 9.70 -9.98 9.44
C ILE A 108 9.88 -11.50 9.38
N ASP A 109 11.01 -12.03 9.85
CA ASP A 109 11.29 -13.46 9.84
C ASP A 109 10.24 -14.24 10.63
N LEU A 110 9.92 -13.78 11.84
CA LEU A 110 8.87 -14.41 12.66
C LEU A 110 7.49 -14.31 12.00
N THR A 111 7.17 -13.15 11.42
CA THR A 111 5.90 -12.96 10.71
C THR A 111 5.81 -13.87 9.48
N ARG A 112 6.89 -14.06 8.72
CA ARG A 112 6.93 -14.99 7.57
C ARG A 112 6.78 -16.46 8.00
N GLN A 113 7.35 -16.86 9.13
CA GLN A 113 7.13 -18.19 9.71
C GLN A 113 5.65 -18.42 10.04
N LEU A 114 4.99 -17.43 10.65
CA LEU A 114 3.54 -17.48 10.89
C LEU A 114 2.73 -17.61 9.60
N LEU A 115 3.11 -16.85 8.56
CA LEU A 115 2.44 -16.89 7.27
C LEU A 115 2.56 -18.24 6.57
N ALA A 116 3.59 -19.05 6.89
CA ALA A 116 3.75 -20.38 6.32
C ALA A 116 2.67 -21.37 6.79
N VAL A 117 2.12 -21.17 7.98
CA VAL A 117 1.08 -22.04 8.58
C VAL A 117 -0.32 -21.40 8.57
N GLU A 118 -0.40 -20.08 8.36
CA GLU A 118 -1.68 -19.35 8.35
C GLU A 118 -2.47 -19.67 7.07
N GLN A 119 -3.76 -20.00 7.23
CA GLN A 119 -4.65 -20.35 6.14
C GLN A 119 -5.65 -19.23 5.79
N ASP A 120 -5.92 -18.30 6.72
CA ASP A 120 -6.88 -17.22 6.48
C ASP A 120 -6.29 -16.18 5.52
N PRO A 121 -6.87 -16.00 4.31
CA PRO A 121 -6.38 -15.03 3.33
C PRO A 121 -6.37 -13.60 3.86
N LYS A 122 -7.31 -13.23 4.73
CA LYS A 122 -7.41 -11.87 5.29
C LYS A 122 -6.26 -11.59 6.26
N ILE A 123 -5.93 -12.57 7.10
CA ILE A 123 -4.79 -12.46 8.02
C ILE A 123 -3.49 -12.39 7.23
N ARG A 124 -3.35 -13.26 6.22
CA ARG A 124 -2.20 -13.25 5.30
C ARG A 124 -2.03 -11.90 4.61
N PHE A 125 -3.11 -11.37 4.03
CA PHE A 125 -3.13 -10.05 3.40
C PHE A 125 -2.66 -8.95 4.36
N ALA A 126 -3.24 -8.89 5.56
CA ALA A 126 -2.89 -7.88 6.54
C ALA A 126 -1.40 -7.95 6.96
N LYS A 127 -0.89 -9.16 7.19
CA LYS A 127 0.51 -9.37 7.58
C LYS A 127 1.49 -9.06 6.46
N LEU A 128 1.19 -9.46 5.21
CA LEU A 128 2.01 -9.12 4.04
C LEU A 128 2.03 -7.60 3.78
N SER A 129 0.88 -6.94 3.95
CA SER A 129 0.79 -5.48 3.87
C SER A 129 1.67 -4.80 4.92
N GLN A 130 1.65 -5.30 6.16
CA GLN A 130 2.47 -4.80 7.26
C GLN A 130 3.98 -5.00 6.99
N ILE A 131 4.38 -6.15 6.48
CA ILE A 131 5.77 -6.40 6.07
C ILE A 131 6.19 -5.40 4.98
N GLY A 132 5.32 -5.16 3.99
CA GLY A 132 5.55 -4.15 2.96
C GLY A 132 5.75 -2.74 3.53
N ASP A 133 4.93 -2.35 4.52
CA ASP A 133 5.06 -1.07 5.22
C ASP A 133 6.40 -0.95 5.97
N ILE A 134 6.83 -2.00 6.65
CA ILE A 134 8.11 -2.04 7.34
C ILE A 134 9.28 -1.87 6.37
N TYR A 135 9.28 -2.60 5.25
CA TYR A 135 10.31 -2.44 4.23
C TYR A 135 10.31 -1.05 3.61
N ALA A 136 9.13 -0.47 3.32
CA ALA A 136 9.03 0.84 2.71
C ALA A 136 9.46 1.98 3.64
N GLU A 137 9.04 1.94 4.92
CA GLU A 137 9.14 3.07 5.84
C GLU A 137 10.29 2.97 6.82
N GLN A 138 10.59 1.76 7.31
CA GLN A 138 11.55 1.55 8.39
C GLN A 138 12.92 1.11 7.86
N ILE A 139 12.94 0.10 6.97
CA ILE A 139 14.17 -0.45 6.39
C ILE A 139 14.60 0.38 5.16
N GLN A 140 13.63 1.00 4.48
CA GLN A 140 13.84 1.76 3.25
C GLN A 140 14.37 0.90 2.09
N ASP A 141 13.85 -0.33 1.99
CA ASP A 141 14.07 -1.23 0.85
C ASP A 141 12.82 -1.28 -0.04
N PRO A 142 12.75 -0.44 -1.09
CA PRO A 142 11.60 -0.40 -1.99
C PRO A 142 11.39 -1.70 -2.77
N GLY A 143 12.46 -2.48 -3.03
CA GLY A 143 12.37 -3.74 -3.75
C GLY A 143 11.62 -4.80 -2.95
N MET A 144 11.99 -4.98 -1.68
CA MET A 144 11.32 -5.91 -0.76
C MET A 144 9.92 -5.43 -0.40
N ALA A 145 9.69 -4.11 -0.31
CA ALA A 145 8.37 -3.54 -0.12
C ALA A 145 7.43 -3.88 -1.28
N VAL A 146 7.88 -3.69 -2.53
CA VAL A 146 7.12 -4.04 -3.73
C VAL A 146 6.78 -5.52 -3.74
N GLN A 147 7.76 -6.41 -3.47
CA GLN A 147 7.50 -7.84 -3.42
C GLN A 147 6.41 -8.20 -2.41
N SER A 148 6.50 -7.66 -1.19
CA SER A 148 5.52 -7.95 -0.13
C SER A 148 4.12 -7.43 -0.47
N TYR A 149 4.02 -6.24 -1.10
CA TYR A 149 2.74 -5.72 -1.55
C TYR A 149 2.17 -6.50 -2.75
N LEU A 150 3.00 -7.00 -3.67
CA LEU A 150 2.53 -7.86 -4.75
C LEU A 150 2.03 -9.22 -4.23
N GLU A 151 2.70 -9.79 -3.22
CA GLU A 151 2.20 -10.97 -2.52
C GLU A 151 0.84 -10.70 -1.86
N ALA A 152 0.67 -9.56 -1.19
CA ALA A 152 -0.61 -9.14 -0.62
C ALA A 152 -1.68 -8.95 -1.71
N LEU A 153 -1.33 -8.28 -2.81
CA LEU A 153 -2.23 -8.00 -3.92
C LEU A 153 -2.71 -9.28 -4.63
N SER A 154 -1.91 -10.35 -4.61
CA SER A 154 -2.33 -11.66 -5.14
C SER A 154 -3.48 -12.31 -4.35
N LEU A 155 -3.66 -11.91 -3.09
CA LEU A 155 -4.75 -12.37 -2.23
C LEU A 155 -6.01 -11.49 -2.35
N GLU A 156 -5.82 -10.20 -2.64
CA GLU A 156 -6.88 -9.21 -2.82
C GLU A 156 -6.55 -8.29 -3.99
N GLU A 157 -6.83 -8.76 -5.22
CA GLU A 157 -6.41 -8.10 -6.47
C GLU A 157 -6.95 -6.68 -6.65
N GLN A 158 -8.09 -6.37 -6.01
CA GLN A 158 -8.76 -5.07 -6.12
C GLN A 158 -8.48 -4.14 -4.93
N SER A 159 -7.45 -4.39 -4.16
CA SER A 159 -7.10 -3.56 -3.02
C SER A 159 -6.56 -2.19 -3.44
N VAL A 160 -7.43 -1.18 -3.45
CA VAL A 160 -7.07 0.22 -3.77
C VAL A 160 -5.94 0.73 -2.89
N ILE A 161 -5.87 0.27 -1.63
CA ILE A 161 -4.82 0.67 -0.68
C ILE A 161 -3.46 0.19 -1.17
N ILE A 162 -3.34 -1.09 -1.52
CA ILE A 162 -2.08 -1.68 -1.99
C ILE A 162 -1.69 -1.12 -3.35
N LEU A 163 -2.65 -0.96 -4.28
CA LEU A 163 -2.39 -0.35 -5.57
C LEU A 163 -1.79 1.06 -5.45
N ARG A 164 -2.28 1.87 -4.51
CA ARG A 164 -1.73 3.21 -4.24
C ARG A 164 -0.33 3.16 -3.62
N LYS A 165 -0.07 2.22 -2.72
CA LYS A 165 1.27 2.02 -2.12
C LYS A 165 2.28 1.61 -3.20
N LEU A 166 1.92 0.66 -4.06
CA LEU A 166 2.74 0.26 -5.20
C LEU A 166 2.96 1.41 -6.18
N LEU A 167 1.92 2.18 -6.53
CA LEU A 167 2.05 3.35 -7.38
C LEU A 167 3.06 4.36 -6.83
N ASN A 168 3.01 4.62 -5.53
CA ASN A 168 3.96 5.52 -4.88
C ASN A 168 5.40 4.99 -4.95
N LEU A 169 5.61 3.70 -4.68
CA LEU A 169 6.93 3.08 -4.78
C LEU A 169 7.46 3.11 -6.22
N TYR A 170 6.66 2.72 -7.21
CA TYR A 170 7.06 2.70 -8.61
C TYR A 170 7.38 4.10 -9.14
N THR A 171 6.61 5.12 -8.75
CA THR A 171 6.92 6.52 -9.11
C THR A 171 8.22 7.00 -8.48
N ASN A 172 8.44 6.71 -7.21
CA ASN A 172 9.67 7.12 -6.51
C ASN A 172 10.92 6.41 -7.05
N THR A 173 10.77 5.17 -7.52
CA THR A 173 11.86 4.37 -8.11
C THR A 173 11.94 4.51 -9.63
N ARG A 174 11.11 5.37 -10.25
CA ARG A 174 11.04 5.63 -11.70
C ARG A 174 10.72 4.39 -12.54
N GLN A 175 9.98 3.47 -11.99
CA GLN A 175 9.47 2.29 -12.71
C GLN A 175 8.13 2.68 -13.38
N TRP A 176 8.25 3.38 -14.50
CA TRP A 176 7.10 4.08 -15.11
C TRP A 176 6.08 3.14 -15.75
N VAL A 177 6.51 2.00 -16.27
CA VAL A 177 5.61 1.01 -16.89
C VAL A 177 4.71 0.41 -15.82
N GLU A 178 5.29 0.02 -14.68
CA GLU A 178 4.58 -0.54 -13.54
C GLU A 178 3.67 0.51 -12.88
N ALA A 179 4.13 1.77 -12.80
CA ALA A 179 3.32 2.87 -12.29
C ALA A 179 2.06 3.10 -13.15
N VAL A 180 2.19 3.04 -14.49
CA VAL A 180 1.07 3.15 -15.42
C VAL A 180 0.10 1.98 -15.27
N ASP A 181 0.61 0.75 -15.05
CA ASP A 181 -0.26 -0.41 -14.79
C ASP A 181 -1.09 -0.21 -13.52
N MET A 182 -0.48 0.27 -12.43
CA MET A 182 -1.23 0.57 -11.19
C MET A 182 -2.30 1.65 -11.41
N LEU A 183 -1.98 2.69 -12.18
CA LEU A 183 -2.95 3.74 -12.52
C LEU A 183 -4.12 3.20 -13.35
N ASN A 184 -3.87 2.33 -14.33
CA ASN A 184 -4.94 1.70 -15.11
C ASN A 184 -5.87 0.86 -14.22
N ARG A 185 -5.31 0.03 -13.33
CA ARG A 185 -6.10 -0.74 -12.37
C ARG A 185 -6.90 0.14 -11.42
N LEU A 186 -6.36 1.29 -11.01
CA LEU A 186 -7.09 2.27 -10.21
C LEU A 186 -8.23 2.94 -10.99
N ILE A 187 -8.05 3.20 -12.29
CA ILE A 187 -9.13 3.71 -13.17
C ILE A 187 -10.29 2.72 -13.25
N ASP A 188 -9.98 1.42 -13.41
CA ASP A 188 -11.00 0.38 -13.52
C ASP A 188 -11.84 0.25 -12.23
N LEU A 189 -11.25 0.54 -11.08
CA LEU A 189 -11.90 0.46 -9.77
C LEU A 189 -12.58 1.77 -9.32
N GLU A 190 -12.27 2.89 -9.93
CA GLU A 190 -12.75 4.21 -9.50
C GLU A 190 -14.15 4.48 -10.08
N PRO A 191 -15.18 4.77 -9.27
CA PRO A 191 -16.52 5.09 -9.79
C PRO A 191 -16.64 6.56 -10.24
N ASP A 192 -15.80 7.46 -9.78
CA ASP A 192 -15.85 8.90 -10.06
C ASP A 192 -15.10 9.24 -11.34
N ASP A 193 -15.84 9.73 -12.35
CA ASP A 193 -15.24 10.03 -13.66
C ASP A 193 -14.23 11.18 -13.62
N GLY A 194 -14.40 12.14 -12.72
CA GLY A 194 -13.41 13.21 -12.52
C GLY A 194 -12.09 12.69 -11.94
N LYS A 195 -12.13 11.62 -11.11
CA LYS A 195 -10.90 10.98 -10.63
C LYS A 195 -10.30 10.07 -11.70
N LYS A 196 -11.11 9.32 -12.47
CA LYS A 196 -10.61 8.58 -13.64
C LYS A 196 -9.88 9.49 -14.60
N SER A 197 -10.46 10.65 -14.91
CA SER A 197 -9.85 11.67 -15.75
C SER A 197 -8.48 12.11 -15.22
N ARG A 198 -8.37 12.34 -13.91
CA ARG A 198 -7.09 12.73 -13.29
C ARG A 198 -6.04 11.62 -13.37
N PHE A 199 -6.41 10.37 -13.16
CA PHE A 199 -5.48 9.25 -13.32
C PHE A 199 -5.02 9.10 -14.78
N ALA A 200 -5.95 9.16 -15.73
CA ALA A 200 -5.62 9.11 -17.16
C ALA A 200 -4.74 10.29 -17.60
N TYR A 201 -5.00 11.49 -17.07
CA TYR A 201 -4.14 12.65 -17.27
C TYR A 201 -2.71 12.40 -16.74
N THR A 202 -2.59 11.80 -15.56
CA THR A 202 -1.29 11.46 -14.96
C THR A 202 -0.53 10.46 -15.84
N ILE A 203 -1.21 9.45 -16.40
CA ILE A 203 -0.63 8.51 -17.37
C ILE A 203 -0.09 9.28 -18.58
N GLY A 204 -0.86 10.22 -19.11
CA GLY A 204 -0.44 11.06 -20.24
C GLY A 204 0.83 11.85 -19.94
N VAL A 205 0.93 12.42 -18.74
CA VAL A 205 2.14 13.12 -18.27
C VAL A 205 3.34 12.19 -18.16
N ILE A 206 3.17 10.99 -17.60
CA ILE A 206 4.24 9.99 -17.50
C ILE A 206 4.76 9.61 -18.88
N TYR A 207 3.87 9.31 -19.82
CA TYR A 207 4.29 8.98 -21.19
C TYR A 207 4.99 10.13 -21.88
N ARG A 208 4.54 11.39 -21.69
CA ARG A 208 5.15 12.57 -22.29
C ARG A 208 6.55 12.85 -21.73
N ASP A 209 6.66 12.91 -20.40
CA ASP A 209 7.81 13.49 -19.72
C ASP A 209 8.88 12.48 -19.36
N GLU A 210 8.50 11.25 -19.07
CA GLU A 210 9.39 10.22 -18.54
C GLU A 210 9.68 9.10 -19.56
N VAL A 211 8.64 8.60 -20.22
CA VAL A 211 8.78 7.51 -21.21
C VAL A 211 9.10 8.06 -22.60
N HIS A 212 8.74 9.32 -22.88
CA HIS A 212 8.90 10.01 -24.16
C HIS A 212 8.12 9.36 -25.31
N ASP A 213 7.04 8.66 -25.01
CA ASP A 213 6.10 8.13 -26.00
C ASP A 213 4.93 9.12 -26.16
N TRP A 214 5.07 9.96 -27.20
CA TRP A 214 4.06 10.98 -27.47
C TRP A 214 2.72 10.42 -27.92
N GLN A 215 2.71 9.25 -28.58
CA GLN A 215 1.50 8.60 -29.06
C GLN A 215 0.68 8.07 -27.89
N ALA A 216 1.30 7.30 -27.01
CA ALA A 216 0.69 6.82 -25.78
C ALA A 216 0.24 7.97 -24.88
N SER A 217 1.00 9.09 -24.87
CA SER A 217 0.63 10.30 -24.12
C SER A 217 -0.65 10.93 -24.66
N VAL A 218 -0.77 11.10 -25.98
CA VAL A 218 -1.99 11.64 -26.63
C VAL A 218 -3.20 10.74 -26.35
N ASP A 219 -3.03 9.43 -26.46
CA ASP A 219 -4.10 8.46 -26.20
C ASP A 219 -4.58 8.53 -24.73
N ALA A 220 -3.64 8.69 -23.80
CA ALA A 220 -3.97 8.79 -22.37
C ALA A 220 -4.69 10.12 -22.05
N PHE A 221 -4.25 11.25 -22.63
CA PHE A 221 -4.95 12.52 -22.49
C PHE A 221 -6.34 12.49 -23.14
N ASP A 222 -6.50 11.79 -24.27
CA ASP A 222 -7.80 11.63 -24.91
C ASP A 222 -8.76 10.83 -24.05
N LYS A 223 -8.29 9.74 -23.40
CA LYS A 223 -9.06 9.00 -22.39
C LYS A 223 -9.44 9.86 -21.18
N ALA A 224 -8.56 10.77 -20.77
CA ALA A 224 -8.88 11.69 -19.68
C ALA A 224 -10.06 12.60 -20.05
N LEU A 225 -10.11 13.07 -21.32
CA LEU A 225 -11.22 13.86 -21.83
C LEU A 225 -12.50 13.07 -22.08
N ASP A 226 -12.38 11.76 -22.35
CA ASP A 226 -13.56 10.88 -22.44
C ASP A 226 -14.23 10.70 -21.08
N ALA A 227 -13.44 10.65 -20.00
CA ALA A 227 -13.96 10.57 -18.65
C ALA A 227 -14.50 11.93 -18.14
N ASP A 228 -13.79 13.04 -18.42
CA ASP A 228 -14.21 14.39 -18.05
C ASP A 228 -13.71 15.40 -19.05
N CYS A 229 -14.60 15.92 -19.89
CA CYS A 229 -14.26 16.90 -20.91
C CYS A 229 -13.87 18.29 -20.36
N HIS A 230 -14.10 18.55 -19.06
CA HIS A 230 -13.66 19.77 -18.38
C HIS A 230 -12.17 19.73 -17.99
N GLN A 231 -11.47 18.61 -18.17
CA GLN A 231 -10.02 18.52 -17.96
C GLN A 231 -9.25 19.19 -19.12
N LEU A 232 -9.43 20.49 -19.29
CA LEU A 232 -8.91 21.23 -20.44
C LEU A 232 -7.38 21.13 -20.59
N LYS A 233 -6.65 20.94 -19.51
CA LYS A 233 -5.20 20.73 -19.55
C LYS A 233 -4.79 19.52 -20.40
N ALA A 234 -5.66 18.48 -20.46
CA ALA A 234 -5.42 17.32 -21.32
C ALA A 234 -5.53 17.71 -22.78
N PHE A 235 -6.54 18.51 -23.16
CA PHE A 235 -6.68 18.98 -24.54
C PHE A 235 -5.53 19.92 -24.95
N GLU A 236 -5.14 20.85 -24.09
CA GLU A 236 -3.97 21.73 -24.31
C GLU A 236 -2.68 20.91 -24.53
N ALA A 237 -2.50 19.83 -23.78
CA ALA A 237 -1.36 18.94 -23.96
C ALA A 237 -1.39 18.21 -25.31
N ILE A 238 -2.54 17.69 -25.73
CA ILE A 238 -2.75 17.07 -27.05
C ILE A 238 -2.43 18.08 -28.15
N ASP A 239 -3.03 19.28 -28.08
CA ASP A 239 -2.81 20.33 -29.08
C ASP A 239 -1.32 20.67 -29.23
N ARG A 240 -0.63 20.88 -28.11
CA ARG A 240 0.81 21.18 -28.11
C ARG A 240 1.63 20.07 -28.72
N ILE A 241 1.43 18.80 -28.29
CA ILE A 241 2.20 17.64 -28.78
C ILE A 241 2.01 17.49 -30.28
N LEU A 242 0.78 17.53 -30.77
CA LEU A 242 0.47 17.29 -32.18
C LEU A 242 0.94 18.46 -33.06
N THR A 243 0.87 19.69 -32.57
CA THR A 243 1.36 20.89 -33.25
C THR A 243 2.89 20.86 -33.39
N GLU A 244 3.63 20.61 -32.30
CA GLU A 244 5.08 20.52 -32.30
C GLU A 244 5.58 19.43 -33.26
N ARG A 245 4.85 18.31 -33.33
CA ARG A 245 5.17 17.18 -34.21
C ARG A 245 4.59 17.30 -35.61
N LYS A 246 3.87 18.38 -35.91
CA LYS A 246 3.22 18.64 -37.19
C LYS A 246 2.27 17.53 -37.65
N GLN A 247 1.61 16.88 -36.68
CA GLN A 247 0.64 15.79 -36.94
C GLN A 247 -0.76 16.38 -37.21
N TRP A 248 -0.88 17.13 -38.32
CA TRP A 248 -2.06 17.96 -38.61
C TRP A 248 -3.36 17.19 -38.76
N LYS A 249 -3.31 15.96 -39.29
CA LYS A 249 -4.50 15.10 -39.45
C LYS A 249 -4.98 14.59 -38.07
N GLU A 250 -4.05 14.25 -37.20
CA GLU A 250 -4.39 13.81 -35.84
C GLU A 250 -4.88 14.99 -35.00
N LEU A 251 -4.30 16.17 -35.17
CA LEU A 251 -4.75 17.39 -34.54
C LEU A 251 -6.19 17.74 -34.96
N GLU A 252 -6.50 17.66 -36.24
CA GLU A 252 -7.86 17.84 -36.77
C GLU A 252 -8.86 16.89 -36.10
N ARG A 253 -8.49 15.60 -36.01
CA ARG A 253 -9.32 14.61 -35.34
C ARG A 253 -9.51 14.90 -33.85
N ALA A 254 -8.46 15.35 -33.17
CA ALA A 254 -8.54 15.73 -31.74
C ALA A 254 -9.50 16.91 -31.53
N TYR A 255 -9.43 17.94 -32.37
CA TYR A 255 -10.36 19.06 -32.31
C TYR A 255 -11.81 18.63 -32.54
N ARG A 256 -12.07 17.75 -33.53
CA ARG A 256 -13.41 17.24 -33.79
C ARG A 256 -13.95 16.39 -32.63
N ARG A 257 -13.10 15.55 -32.01
CA ARG A 257 -13.51 14.80 -30.80
C ARG A 257 -13.84 15.75 -29.67
N MET A 258 -13.01 16.78 -29.45
CA MET A 258 -13.27 17.75 -28.38
C MET A 258 -14.55 18.54 -28.63
N LEU A 259 -14.79 19.01 -29.86
CA LEU A 259 -16.05 19.66 -30.24
C LEU A 259 -17.28 18.78 -29.93
N LYS A 260 -17.19 17.47 -30.21
CA LYS A 260 -18.27 16.52 -29.91
C LYS A 260 -18.53 16.42 -28.39
N ARG A 261 -17.46 16.35 -27.57
CA ARG A 261 -17.55 16.25 -26.11
C ARG A 261 -18.17 17.52 -25.50
N VAL A 262 -17.75 18.67 -26.00
CA VAL A 262 -18.18 19.96 -25.46
C VAL A 262 -19.58 20.38 -25.94
N ALA A 263 -20.09 19.80 -27.03
CA ALA A 263 -21.37 20.20 -27.63
C ALA A 263 -22.56 20.12 -26.65
N GLU A 264 -22.53 19.21 -25.68
CA GLU A 264 -23.58 19.03 -24.68
C GLU A 264 -23.55 20.12 -23.59
N PHE A 265 -22.39 20.77 -23.40
CA PHE A 265 -22.14 21.78 -22.37
C PHE A 265 -22.01 23.21 -22.96
N LYS A 266 -22.34 23.42 -24.23
CA LYS A 266 -22.16 24.70 -24.94
C LYS A 266 -22.97 25.88 -24.34
N GLU A 267 -24.03 25.61 -23.61
CA GLU A 267 -24.83 26.59 -22.91
C GLU A 267 -24.17 27.13 -21.62
N GLU A 268 -23.17 26.43 -21.11
CA GLU A 268 -22.34 26.94 -20.03
C GLU A 268 -21.39 28.02 -20.57
N GLU A 269 -21.28 29.19 -19.91
CA GLU A 269 -20.52 30.34 -20.39
C GLU A 269 -19.08 30.00 -20.81
N LYS A 270 -18.34 29.24 -19.96
CA LYS A 270 -16.96 28.82 -20.25
C LYS A 270 -16.88 27.80 -21.39
N MET A 271 -17.78 26.85 -21.42
CA MET A 271 -17.77 25.79 -22.43
C MET A 271 -18.29 26.32 -23.78
N GLY A 272 -19.24 27.25 -23.78
CA GLY A 272 -19.70 27.93 -24.98
C GLY A 272 -18.57 28.76 -25.64
N SER A 273 -17.80 29.51 -24.84
CA SER A 273 -16.64 30.25 -25.34
C SER A 273 -15.55 29.30 -25.89
N LEU A 274 -15.30 28.20 -25.22
CA LEU A 274 -14.38 27.15 -25.69
C LEU A 274 -14.88 26.51 -26.99
N TYR A 275 -16.17 26.23 -27.08
CA TYR A 275 -16.79 25.61 -28.27
C TYR A 275 -16.61 26.51 -29.50
N MET A 276 -16.83 27.81 -29.38
CA MET A 276 -16.59 28.75 -30.43
C MET A 276 -15.09 28.81 -30.83
N MET A 277 -14.19 28.86 -29.85
CA MET A 277 -12.74 28.91 -30.08
C MET A 277 -12.25 27.62 -30.79
N LEU A 278 -12.79 26.46 -30.42
CA LEU A 278 -12.46 25.20 -31.08
C LEU A 278 -12.82 25.19 -32.57
N TRP A 279 -13.98 25.77 -32.96
CA TRP A 279 -14.37 25.91 -34.35
C TRP A 279 -13.47 26.86 -35.10
N GLN A 280 -13.08 28.00 -34.49
CA GLN A 280 -12.13 28.96 -35.08
C GLN A 280 -10.78 28.29 -35.36
N ASN A 281 -10.21 27.60 -34.36
CA ASN A 281 -8.93 26.92 -34.50
C ASN A 281 -8.99 25.78 -35.52
N LEU A 282 -10.06 25.02 -35.55
CA LEU A 282 -10.27 23.96 -36.55
C LEU A 282 -10.33 24.56 -37.97
N GLY A 283 -11.00 25.72 -38.15
CA GLY A 283 -11.01 26.46 -39.41
C GLY A 283 -9.60 26.88 -39.84
N GLU A 284 -8.78 27.34 -38.90
CA GLU A 284 -7.38 27.70 -39.17
C GLU A 284 -6.53 26.46 -39.54
N ILE A 285 -6.72 25.35 -38.88
CA ILE A 285 -6.03 24.09 -39.22
C ILE A 285 -6.39 23.63 -40.64
N TYR A 286 -7.67 23.67 -41.01
CA TYR A 286 -8.11 23.35 -42.35
C TYR A 286 -7.50 24.27 -43.40
N ARG A 287 -7.53 25.60 -43.14
CA ARG A 287 -7.02 26.60 -44.06
C ARG A 287 -5.51 26.52 -44.27
N SER A 288 -4.75 26.57 -43.16
CA SER A 288 -3.31 26.83 -43.21
C SER A 288 -2.46 25.55 -43.20
N ARG A 289 -2.98 24.45 -42.71
CA ARG A 289 -2.22 23.19 -42.53
C ARG A 289 -2.63 22.06 -43.47
N LEU A 290 -3.93 21.94 -43.72
CA LEU A 290 -4.49 20.86 -44.54
C LEU A 290 -4.87 21.31 -45.95
N GLY A 291 -5.02 22.61 -46.20
CA GLY A 291 -5.44 23.17 -47.48
C GLY A 291 -6.90 22.84 -47.85
N HIS A 292 -7.73 22.52 -46.91
CA HIS A 292 -9.14 22.13 -47.08
C HIS A 292 -10.05 23.35 -46.98
N MET A 293 -10.07 24.22 -47.99
CA MET A 293 -10.76 25.53 -47.97
C MET A 293 -12.27 25.39 -47.71
N GLN A 294 -12.97 24.41 -48.26
CA GLN A 294 -14.39 24.22 -48.05
C GLN A 294 -14.71 23.95 -46.58
N SER A 295 -13.90 23.03 -45.96
CA SER A 295 -14.04 22.71 -44.51
C SER A 295 -13.68 23.89 -43.63
N ALA A 296 -12.72 24.72 -44.05
CA ALA A 296 -12.36 25.93 -43.31
C ALA A 296 -13.51 26.95 -43.29
N ILE A 297 -14.17 27.17 -44.44
CA ILE A 297 -15.34 28.05 -44.53
C ILE A 297 -16.43 27.55 -43.59
N GLN A 298 -16.79 26.27 -43.64
CA GLN A 298 -17.82 25.69 -42.77
C GLN A 298 -17.49 25.86 -41.28
N ALA A 299 -16.23 25.66 -40.90
CA ALA A 299 -15.79 25.80 -39.52
C ALA A 299 -15.90 27.26 -39.03
N TYR A 300 -15.53 28.22 -39.86
CA TYR A 300 -15.67 29.64 -39.53
C TYR A 300 -17.13 30.12 -39.51
N GLU A 301 -17.98 29.61 -40.40
CA GLU A 301 -19.43 29.86 -40.38
C GLU A 301 -20.06 29.37 -39.07
N MET A 302 -19.66 28.15 -38.61
CA MET A 302 -20.09 27.63 -37.32
C MET A 302 -19.63 28.52 -36.17
N ALA A 303 -18.36 28.93 -36.15
CA ALA A 303 -17.85 29.85 -35.15
C ALA A 303 -18.59 31.19 -35.12
N ALA A 304 -18.88 31.74 -36.30
CA ALA A 304 -19.62 33.01 -36.44
C ALA A 304 -21.07 32.90 -35.95
N SER A 305 -21.74 31.74 -36.17
CA SER A 305 -23.11 31.53 -35.70
C SER A 305 -23.22 31.42 -34.17
N LEU A 306 -22.10 31.19 -33.48
CA LEU A 306 -22.01 31.11 -32.02
C LEU A 306 -21.57 32.41 -31.37
N SER A 307 -21.18 33.41 -32.20
CA SER A 307 -20.82 34.75 -31.69
C SER A 307 -22.11 35.49 -31.36
N PRO A 308 -22.21 36.11 -30.15
CA PRO A 308 -23.39 36.89 -29.77
C PRO A 308 -23.57 38.16 -30.63
#